data_c6fd5038333a6c1979d2d99dc1f38f41
#
_entry.id   c6fd5038333a6c1979d2d99dc1f38f41
#
_cell.length_a   1.000
_cell.length_b   1.000
_cell.length_c   1.000
_cell.angle_alpha   90.00
_cell.angle_beta   90.00
_cell.angle_gamma   90.00
#
_symmetry.space_group_name_H-M   'P 1'
#
loop_
_entity.id
_entity.type
_entity.pdbx_description
1 polymer ?
#
loop_
_entity_poly.entity_id
_entity_poly.type
_entity_poly.pdbx_seq_one_letter_code
_entity_poly.pdbx_strand_id
1 'polypeptide(L)'
;GMIPEKRIEKTVSMVQTTSPSYILMASMDIARDMMEKHGEYLYGKLWQMIGDFDNKLCRETAVRRYKCSYQGFDNDFTRIVLNFEALGISGFKAEELLRTRYSIVAEMADPGNVVLIATPFHTSEDFDKLISALKNISLEFRTVGEQRKKPVFPPWPDYVPERIKSVREALFADKRTLPIKKSAGEISGGFVTPYPPGIPLICPGEMITADMADYVSALLEC
;
A
#
# COMPACT_ATOMS: atom_id res chain seq x y z
N GLY A 1 33.40 -1.99 5.04
CA GLY A 1 32.31 -1.65 4.12
C GLY A 1 32.78 -0.83 2.94
N MET A 2 32.03 -0.79 1.85
CA MET A 2 32.39 -0.02 0.64
C MET A 2 32.27 1.50 0.83
N ILE A 3 31.57 1.96 1.85
CA ILE A 3 31.38 3.39 2.13
C ILE A 3 32.14 3.76 3.41
N PRO A 4 33.07 4.75 3.37
CA PRO A 4 33.77 5.21 4.56
C PRO A 4 32.81 5.80 5.61
N GLU A 5 33.01 5.45 6.87
CA GLU A 5 32.17 5.90 8.02
C GLU A 5 32.00 7.42 8.06
N LYS A 6 33.09 8.18 7.90
CA LYS A 6 33.06 9.65 7.86
C LYS A 6 32.17 10.23 6.78
N ARG A 7 31.95 9.48 5.68
CA ARG A 7 31.03 9.89 4.62
C ARG A 7 29.59 9.72 5.04
N ILE A 8 29.29 8.62 5.75
CA ILE A 8 27.97 8.36 6.31
C ILE A 8 27.63 9.43 7.35
N GLU A 9 28.52 9.66 8.32
CA GLU A 9 28.35 10.68 9.36
C GLU A 9 28.06 12.07 8.78
N LYS A 10 28.87 12.49 7.78
CA LYS A 10 28.68 13.78 7.12
C LYS A 10 27.32 13.87 6.41
N THR A 11 26.89 12.80 5.74
CA THR A 11 25.61 12.78 5.02
C THR A 11 24.45 12.79 6.01
N VAL A 12 24.51 11.99 7.06
CA VAL A 12 23.50 11.96 8.13
C VAL A 12 23.36 13.32 8.79
N SER A 13 24.48 13.99 9.12
CA SER A 13 24.44 15.32 9.75
C SER A 13 23.77 16.40 8.89
N MET A 14 23.75 16.25 7.56
CA MET A 14 23.08 17.20 6.65
C MET A 14 21.56 17.10 6.69
N VAL A 15 21.01 15.94 7.06
CA VAL A 15 19.56 15.68 7.04
C VAL A 15 18.96 15.59 8.45
N GLN A 16 19.77 15.58 9.48
CA GLN A 16 19.32 15.59 10.86
C GLN A 16 18.79 16.95 11.29
N THR A 17 17.73 16.94 12.10
CA THR A 17 17.24 18.15 12.78
C THR A 17 17.92 18.33 14.12
N THR A 18 18.00 19.58 14.61
CA THR A 18 18.63 19.92 15.90
C THR A 18 17.68 19.88 17.10
N SER A 19 16.38 19.66 16.87
CA SER A 19 15.35 19.72 17.92
C SER A 19 14.52 18.44 17.93
N PRO A 20 15.05 17.33 18.53
CA PRO A 20 14.28 16.09 18.65
C PRO A 20 13.09 16.30 19.61
N SER A 21 11.96 15.69 19.27
CA SER A 21 10.80 15.65 20.18
C SER A 21 11.04 14.63 21.29
N TYR A 22 11.21 15.10 22.52
CA TYR A 22 11.38 14.22 23.68
C TYR A 22 10.15 13.33 23.93
N ILE A 23 8.94 13.80 23.60
CA ILE A 23 7.72 13.00 23.70
C ILE A 23 7.78 11.80 22.77
N LEU A 24 8.20 12.00 21.49
CA LEU A 24 8.37 10.90 20.54
C LEU A 24 9.50 9.95 20.97
N MET A 25 10.61 10.47 21.47
CA MET A 25 11.70 9.64 21.99
C MET A 25 11.25 8.79 23.19
N ALA A 26 10.54 9.37 24.14
CA ALA A 26 10.00 8.65 25.28
C ALA A 26 9.00 7.57 24.86
N SER A 27 8.12 7.86 23.87
CA SER A 27 7.16 6.86 23.35
C SER A 27 7.86 5.67 22.67
N MET A 28 8.97 5.91 21.95
CA MET A 28 9.77 4.85 21.35
C MET A 28 10.44 3.97 22.41
N ASP A 29 10.98 4.58 23.47
CA ASP A 29 11.64 3.82 24.55
C ASP A 29 10.64 3.01 25.37
N ILE A 30 9.44 3.56 25.65
CA ILE A 30 8.34 2.83 26.28
C ILE A 30 7.92 1.65 25.41
N ALA A 31 7.77 1.85 24.09
CA ALA A 31 7.39 0.77 23.17
C ALA A 31 8.46 -0.32 23.14
N ARG A 32 9.75 0.04 23.13
CA ARG A 32 10.87 -0.91 23.22
C ARG A 32 10.79 -1.74 24.52
N ASP A 33 10.67 -1.10 25.66
CA ASP A 33 10.60 -1.75 26.97
C ASP A 33 9.40 -2.71 27.07
N MET A 34 8.28 -2.29 26.54
CA MET A 34 7.05 -3.10 26.45
C MET A 34 7.25 -4.34 25.58
N MET A 35 7.90 -4.21 24.42
CA MET A 35 8.18 -5.34 23.53
C MET A 35 9.21 -6.29 24.14
N GLU A 36 10.23 -5.77 24.82
CA GLU A 36 11.24 -6.59 25.51
C GLU A 36 10.60 -7.44 26.63
N LYS A 37 9.70 -6.87 27.41
CA LYS A 37 9.08 -7.54 28.58
C LYS A 37 7.88 -8.41 28.23
N HIS A 38 7.08 -8.01 27.25
CA HIS A 38 5.76 -8.59 26.98
C HIS A 38 5.54 -8.99 25.52
N GLY A 39 6.50 -8.77 24.63
CA GLY A 39 6.33 -8.95 23.19
C GLY A 39 5.87 -10.34 22.79
N GLU A 40 6.46 -11.39 23.36
CA GLU A 40 6.07 -12.77 23.07
C GLU A 40 4.60 -13.05 23.41
N TYR A 41 4.16 -12.64 24.59
CA TYR A 41 2.77 -12.78 24.99
C TYR A 41 1.82 -11.96 24.10
N LEU A 42 2.15 -10.70 23.83
CA LEU A 42 1.32 -9.80 23.05
C LEU A 42 1.16 -10.27 21.59
N TYR A 43 2.24 -10.67 20.96
CA TYR A 43 2.19 -11.20 19.59
C TYR A 43 1.60 -12.60 19.53
N GLY A 44 1.78 -13.44 20.55
CA GLY A 44 1.12 -14.74 20.66
C GLY A 44 -0.41 -14.60 20.71
N LYS A 45 -0.92 -13.62 21.50
CA LYS A 45 -2.34 -13.30 21.55
C LYS A 45 -2.84 -12.77 20.20
N LEU A 46 -2.10 -11.86 19.56
CA LEU A 46 -2.45 -11.35 18.24
C LEU A 46 -2.52 -12.47 17.20
N TRP A 47 -1.56 -13.40 17.21
CA TRP A 47 -1.54 -14.55 16.32
C TRP A 47 -2.82 -15.39 16.43
N GLN A 48 -3.29 -15.65 17.65
CA GLN A 48 -4.53 -16.38 17.89
C GLN A 48 -5.74 -15.63 17.34
N MET A 49 -5.86 -14.32 17.62
CA MET A 49 -6.95 -13.48 17.10
C MET A 49 -6.99 -13.44 15.57
N ILE A 50 -5.83 -13.38 14.91
CA ILE A 50 -5.75 -13.42 13.45
C ILE A 50 -6.14 -14.80 12.92
N GLY A 51 -5.79 -15.89 13.60
CA GLY A 51 -6.24 -17.24 13.25
C GLY A 51 -7.77 -17.38 13.31
N ASP A 52 -8.39 -16.86 14.35
CA ASP A 52 -9.85 -16.83 14.49
C ASP A 52 -10.51 -15.94 13.42
N PHE A 53 -9.92 -14.80 13.13
CA PHE A 53 -10.34 -13.92 12.02
C PHE A 53 -10.28 -14.66 10.68
N ASP A 54 -9.19 -15.34 10.36
CA ASP A 54 -9.02 -16.10 9.11
C ASP A 54 -10.11 -17.18 8.96
N ASN A 55 -10.44 -17.86 10.05
CA ASN A 55 -11.50 -18.86 10.08
C ASN A 55 -12.89 -18.25 9.80
N LYS A 56 -13.21 -17.13 10.45
CA LYS A 56 -14.47 -16.40 10.22
C LYS A 56 -14.53 -15.84 8.80
N LEU A 57 -13.45 -15.22 8.32
CA LEU A 57 -13.35 -14.67 6.98
C LEU A 57 -13.69 -15.71 5.91
N CYS A 58 -13.11 -16.90 6.02
CA CYS A 58 -13.32 -17.97 5.07
C CYS A 58 -14.75 -18.51 5.05
N ARG A 59 -15.42 -18.55 6.21
CA ARG A 59 -16.78 -19.12 6.37
C ARG A 59 -17.88 -18.12 6.03
N GLU A 60 -17.68 -16.84 6.36
CA GLU A 60 -18.76 -15.85 6.37
C GLU A 60 -18.71 -14.85 5.23
N THR A 61 -17.60 -14.79 4.49
CA THR A 61 -17.40 -13.78 3.44
C THR A 61 -16.92 -14.38 2.13
N ALA A 62 -17.04 -13.62 1.04
CA ALA A 62 -16.44 -13.95 -0.25
C ALA A 62 -15.04 -13.34 -0.42
N VAL A 63 -14.59 -12.51 0.53
CA VAL A 63 -13.26 -11.91 0.56
C VAL A 63 -12.24 -13.00 0.92
N ARG A 64 -11.06 -12.93 0.33
CA ARG A 64 -9.98 -13.87 0.59
C ARG A 64 -8.76 -13.16 1.14
N ARG A 65 -8.10 -13.76 2.13
CA ARG A 65 -6.79 -13.31 2.56
C ARG A 65 -5.74 -13.80 1.57
N TYR A 66 -4.93 -12.89 1.05
CA TYR A 66 -3.77 -13.25 0.25
C TYR A 66 -2.68 -13.84 1.16
N LYS A 67 -2.12 -14.96 0.75
CA LYS A 67 -0.94 -15.57 1.39
C LYS A 67 0.09 -15.84 0.31
N CYS A 68 1.32 -15.40 0.52
CA CYS A 68 2.41 -15.67 -0.40
C CYS A 68 2.68 -17.18 -0.45
N SER A 69 2.81 -17.71 -1.66
CA SER A 69 3.13 -19.13 -1.89
C SER A 69 4.57 -19.35 -2.38
N TYR A 70 5.39 -18.30 -2.42
CA TYR A 70 6.79 -18.42 -2.85
C TYR A 70 7.63 -19.16 -1.82
N GLN A 71 8.33 -20.20 -2.25
CA GLN A 71 9.28 -20.92 -1.39
C GLN A 71 10.37 -19.99 -0.88
N GLY A 72 10.62 -20.02 0.44
CA GLY A 72 11.66 -19.25 1.09
C GLY A 72 11.22 -17.83 1.51
N PHE A 73 9.94 -17.48 1.34
CA PHE A 73 9.37 -16.24 1.84
C PHE A 73 8.21 -16.52 2.78
N ASP A 74 8.26 -15.91 3.95
CA ASP A 74 7.15 -15.90 4.90
C ASP A 74 6.37 -14.60 4.82
N ASN A 75 5.09 -14.66 5.15
CA ASN A 75 4.28 -13.47 5.28
C ASN A 75 4.43 -12.87 6.67
N ASP A 76 4.60 -11.57 6.75
CA ASP A 76 4.35 -10.85 7.99
C ASP A 76 2.85 -11.00 8.33
N PHE A 77 2.56 -11.80 9.36
CA PHE A 77 1.18 -12.10 9.76
C PHE A 77 0.40 -10.87 10.23
N THR A 78 1.10 -9.81 10.63
CA THR A 78 0.50 -8.55 11.04
C THR A 78 -0.01 -7.73 9.85
N ARG A 79 0.43 -8.05 8.64
CA ARG A 79 -0.07 -7.46 7.38
C ARG A 79 -1.20 -8.31 6.84
N ILE A 80 -2.43 -7.83 7.02
CA ILE A 80 -3.64 -8.52 6.55
C ILE A 80 -3.98 -7.99 5.17
N VAL A 81 -3.64 -8.77 4.14
CA VAL A 81 -3.94 -8.43 2.74
C VAL A 81 -5.25 -9.12 2.33
N LEU A 82 -6.29 -8.34 2.05
CA LEU A 82 -7.62 -8.81 1.69
C LEU A 82 -7.87 -8.59 0.20
N ASN A 83 -8.20 -9.67 -0.52
CA ASN A 83 -8.51 -9.63 -1.94
C ASN A 83 -10.01 -9.57 -2.18
N PHE A 84 -10.45 -8.63 -3.03
CA PHE A 84 -11.86 -8.34 -3.33
C PHE A 84 -12.27 -8.72 -4.75
N GLU A 85 -11.39 -9.32 -5.54
CA GLU A 85 -11.69 -9.70 -6.93
C GLU A 85 -12.93 -10.59 -7.07
N ALA A 86 -13.15 -11.50 -6.11
CA ALA A 86 -14.33 -12.37 -6.11
C ALA A 86 -15.65 -11.61 -6.00
N LEU A 87 -15.63 -10.38 -5.51
CA LEU A 87 -16.78 -9.48 -5.43
C LEU A 87 -16.91 -8.56 -6.66
N GLY A 88 -15.93 -8.57 -7.57
CA GLY A 88 -15.91 -7.73 -8.76
C GLY A 88 -15.78 -6.24 -8.46
N ILE A 89 -15.18 -5.87 -7.31
CA ILE A 89 -14.86 -4.50 -6.95
C ILE A 89 -13.35 -4.33 -6.81
N SER A 90 -12.86 -3.11 -7.04
CA SER A 90 -11.45 -2.79 -6.80
C SER A 90 -11.15 -2.70 -5.32
N GLY A 91 -9.87 -2.89 -4.95
CA GLY A 91 -9.42 -2.64 -3.58
C GLY A 91 -9.63 -1.17 -3.17
N PHE A 92 -9.49 -0.22 -4.09
CA PHE A 92 -9.80 1.20 -3.85
C PHE A 92 -11.26 1.40 -3.44
N LYS A 93 -12.20 0.74 -4.14
CA LYS A 93 -13.62 0.80 -3.78
C LYS A 93 -13.91 0.13 -2.43
N ALA A 94 -13.26 -0.99 -2.17
CA ALA A 94 -13.37 -1.68 -0.89
C ALA A 94 -12.82 -0.82 0.27
N GLU A 95 -11.67 -0.15 0.08
CA GLU A 95 -11.10 0.79 1.05
C GLU A 95 -12.05 1.95 1.34
N GLU A 96 -12.59 2.57 0.29
CA GLU A 96 -13.58 3.65 0.42
C GLU A 96 -14.78 3.22 1.27
N LEU A 97 -15.34 2.03 1.00
CA LEU A 97 -16.46 1.48 1.76
C LEU A 97 -16.10 1.21 3.23
N LEU A 98 -14.95 0.58 3.48
CA LEU A 98 -14.44 0.31 4.83
C LEU A 98 -14.29 1.61 5.62
N ARG A 99 -13.70 2.62 5.03
CA ARG A 99 -13.45 3.92 5.66
C ARG A 99 -14.75 4.70 5.91
N THR A 100 -15.60 4.84 4.88
CA THR A 100 -16.76 5.74 4.96
C THR A 100 -17.95 5.16 5.71
N ARG A 101 -18.20 3.85 5.59
CA ARG A 101 -19.37 3.21 6.20
C ARG A 101 -19.07 2.52 7.53
N TYR A 102 -17.84 2.05 7.71
CA TYR A 102 -17.50 1.21 8.87
C TYR A 102 -16.42 1.84 9.76
N SER A 103 -15.88 3.01 9.39
CA SER A 103 -14.79 3.68 10.13
C SER A 103 -13.58 2.76 10.33
N ILE A 104 -13.24 1.97 9.31
CA ILE A 104 -12.07 1.11 9.26
C ILE A 104 -11.10 1.73 8.27
N VAL A 105 -9.94 2.16 8.75
CA VAL A 105 -8.89 2.79 7.94
C VAL A 105 -7.87 1.73 7.55
N ALA A 106 -7.62 1.60 6.25
CA ALA A 106 -6.59 0.72 5.72
C ALA A 106 -5.25 1.44 5.63
N GLU A 107 -4.16 0.68 5.59
CA GLU A 107 -2.82 1.20 5.31
C GLU A 107 -2.71 1.62 3.84
N MET A 108 -3.17 0.77 2.95
CA MET A 108 -3.19 1.03 1.51
C MET A 108 -4.21 0.15 0.80
N ALA A 109 -4.53 0.53 -0.43
CA ALA A 109 -5.30 -0.29 -1.35
C ALA A 109 -4.65 -0.30 -2.72
N ASP A 110 -4.77 -1.42 -3.43
CA ASP A 110 -4.36 -1.58 -4.82
C ASP A 110 -5.57 -2.01 -5.68
N PRO A 111 -5.42 -2.22 -6.99
CA PRO A 111 -6.54 -2.62 -7.84
C PRO A 111 -7.37 -3.82 -7.37
N GLY A 112 -6.78 -4.79 -6.67
CA GLY A 112 -7.47 -6.00 -6.22
C GLY A 112 -7.54 -6.18 -4.70
N ASN A 113 -6.70 -5.44 -3.96
CA ASN A 113 -6.45 -5.73 -2.56
C ASN A 113 -6.58 -4.50 -1.65
N VAL A 114 -6.82 -4.77 -0.38
CA VAL A 114 -6.72 -3.82 0.73
C VAL A 114 -5.75 -4.38 1.75
N VAL A 115 -4.80 -3.57 2.20
CA VAL A 115 -3.81 -3.93 3.23
C VAL A 115 -4.18 -3.27 4.55
N LEU A 116 -4.32 -4.09 5.58
CA LEU A 116 -4.55 -3.65 6.95
C LEU A 116 -3.35 -4.03 7.82
N ILE A 117 -3.05 -3.19 8.80
CA ILE A 117 -2.01 -3.47 9.80
C ILE A 117 -2.68 -3.88 11.11
N ALA A 118 -2.42 -5.10 11.55
CA ALA A 118 -2.81 -5.55 12.88
C ALA A 118 -1.67 -5.27 13.88
N THR A 119 -2.04 -4.80 15.07
CA THR A 119 -1.09 -4.53 16.15
C THR A 119 -1.46 -5.34 17.39
N PRO A 120 -0.52 -5.57 18.33
CA PRO A 120 -0.81 -6.27 19.58
C PRO A 120 -1.85 -5.60 20.49
N PHE A 121 -2.23 -4.36 20.16
CA PHE A 121 -3.22 -3.58 20.93
C PHE A 121 -4.64 -3.68 20.36
N HIS A 122 -4.84 -4.36 19.23
CA HIS A 122 -6.19 -4.66 18.75
C HIS A 122 -6.86 -5.70 19.65
N THR A 123 -8.17 -5.60 19.72
CA THR A 123 -9.03 -6.50 20.50
C THR A 123 -9.80 -7.46 19.58
N SER A 124 -10.44 -8.47 20.16
CA SER A 124 -11.33 -9.36 19.42
C SER A 124 -12.50 -8.61 18.79
N GLU A 125 -12.99 -7.56 19.44
CA GLU A 125 -14.09 -6.71 18.95
C GLU A 125 -13.69 -5.95 17.68
N ASP A 126 -12.42 -5.53 17.54
CA ASP A 126 -11.93 -4.88 16.33
C ASP A 126 -11.97 -5.85 15.15
N PHE A 127 -11.58 -7.10 15.35
CA PHE A 127 -11.67 -8.14 14.33
C PHE A 127 -13.11 -8.52 14.01
N ASP A 128 -13.99 -8.59 15.00
CA ASP A 128 -15.43 -8.85 14.80
C ASP A 128 -16.11 -7.71 14.02
N LYS A 129 -15.74 -6.46 14.31
CA LYS A 129 -16.17 -5.30 13.52
C LYS A 129 -15.74 -5.41 12.07
N LEU A 130 -14.47 -5.79 11.83
CA LEU A 130 -13.96 -5.99 10.47
C LEU A 130 -14.71 -7.12 9.75
N ILE A 131 -14.93 -8.28 10.39
CA ILE A 131 -15.71 -9.39 9.81
C ILE A 131 -17.13 -8.94 9.46
N SER A 132 -17.78 -8.21 10.34
CA SER A 132 -19.14 -7.70 10.10
C SER A 132 -19.18 -6.77 8.88
N ALA A 133 -18.22 -5.88 8.75
CA ALA A 133 -18.09 -5.00 7.58
C ALA A 133 -17.87 -5.80 6.29
N LEU A 134 -16.94 -6.75 6.29
CA LEU A 134 -16.63 -7.59 5.13
C LEU A 134 -17.81 -8.49 4.72
N LYS A 135 -18.60 -8.97 5.70
CA LYS A 135 -19.82 -9.73 5.45
C LYS A 135 -20.88 -8.88 4.76
N ASN A 136 -21.12 -7.67 5.25
CA ASN A 136 -22.07 -6.75 4.64
C ASN A 136 -21.67 -6.36 3.21
N ILE A 137 -20.39 -6.04 2.99
CA ILE A 137 -19.85 -5.78 1.64
C ILE A 137 -20.03 -7.03 0.76
N SER A 138 -19.72 -8.22 1.28
CA SER A 138 -19.88 -9.46 0.53
C SER A 138 -21.34 -9.70 0.12
N LEU A 139 -22.30 -9.40 0.98
CA LEU A 139 -23.73 -9.54 0.68
C LEU A 139 -24.20 -8.51 -0.37
N GLU A 140 -23.75 -7.26 -0.26
CA GLU A 140 -24.10 -6.18 -1.20
C GLU A 140 -23.59 -6.46 -2.62
N PHE A 141 -22.35 -6.96 -2.72
CA PHE A 141 -21.69 -7.20 -4.00
C PHE A 141 -21.77 -8.65 -4.49
N ARG A 142 -22.41 -9.53 -3.74
CA ARG A 142 -22.68 -10.92 -4.16
C ARG A 142 -23.83 -10.95 -5.17
N THR A 143 -23.52 -10.70 -6.43
CA THR A 143 -24.51 -10.82 -7.51
C THR A 143 -24.79 -12.29 -7.82
N VAL A 144 -26.05 -12.67 -7.69
CA VAL A 144 -26.56 -13.96 -8.18
C VAL A 144 -26.62 -13.85 -9.70
N GLY A 145 -25.75 -14.56 -10.40
CA GLY A 145 -25.93 -14.85 -11.83
C GLY A 145 -25.25 -13.92 -12.85
N GLU A 146 -24.67 -12.80 -12.48
CA GLU A 146 -23.89 -11.97 -13.43
C GLU A 146 -22.38 -12.10 -13.17
N GLN A 147 -21.65 -12.50 -14.22
CA GLN A 147 -20.18 -12.42 -14.20
C GLN A 147 -19.80 -10.93 -14.24
N ARG A 148 -19.59 -10.32 -13.08
CA ARG A 148 -18.93 -9.02 -13.04
C ARG A 148 -17.55 -9.17 -13.68
N LYS A 149 -17.28 -8.36 -14.68
CA LYS A 149 -15.95 -8.29 -15.27
C LYS A 149 -15.00 -7.86 -14.15
N LYS A 150 -13.99 -8.68 -13.89
CA LYS A 150 -12.90 -8.28 -12.99
C LYS A 150 -12.34 -6.95 -13.47
N PRO A 151 -12.02 -6.00 -12.58
CA PRO A 151 -11.31 -4.81 -13.00
C PRO A 151 -10.02 -5.24 -13.71
N VAL A 152 -9.89 -4.90 -14.97
CA VAL A 152 -8.70 -5.21 -15.75
C VAL A 152 -7.80 -3.99 -15.68
N PHE A 153 -6.66 -4.14 -15.01
CA PHE A 153 -5.63 -3.11 -14.97
C PHE A 153 -4.53 -3.47 -15.98
N PRO A 154 -3.98 -2.50 -16.70
CA PRO A 154 -2.81 -2.74 -17.48
C PRO A 154 -1.67 -3.20 -16.56
N PRO A 155 -0.78 -4.09 -17.02
CA PRO A 155 0.38 -4.49 -16.23
C PRO A 155 1.29 -3.30 -15.99
N TRP A 156 2.01 -3.32 -14.86
CA TRP A 156 3.07 -2.35 -14.62
C TRP A 156 4.07 -2.39 -15.77
N PRO A 157 4.43 -1.23 -16.37
CA PRO A 157 5.41 -1.20 -17.45
C PRO A 157 6.75 -1.82 -17.02
N ASP A 158 7.15 -2.89 -17.68
CA ASP A 158 8.34 -3.70 -17.33
C ASP A 158 9.60 -3.19 -18.06
N TYR A 159 9.84 -1.89 -18.01
CA TYR A 159 11.04 -1.29 -18.56
C TYR A 159 11.37 0.05 -17.91
N VAL A 160 12.64 0.42 -17.94
CA VAL A 160 13.10 1.73 -17.48
C VAL A 160 12.97 2.73 -18.63
N PRO A 161 12.27 3.86 -18.44
CA PRO A 161 12.12 4.87 -19.48
C PRO A 161 13.48 5.45 -19.91
N GLU A 162 13.56 5.87 -21.17
CA GLU A 162 14.73 6.57 -21.66
C GLU A 162 14.88 7.94 -20.97
N ARG A 163 16.06 8.18 -20.41
CA ARG A 163 16.39 9.47 -19.79
C ARG A 163 16.99 10.40 -20.81
N ILE A 164 16.24 11.42 -21.20
CA ILE A 164 16.62 12.44 -22.19
C ILE A 164 17.35 13.62 -21.55
N LYS A 165 16.98 13.98 -20.32
CA LYS A 165 17.60 15.05 -19.53
C LYS A 165 18.01 14.57 -18.17
N SER A 166 18.99 15.22 -17.54
CA SER A 166 19.25 14.96 -16.14
C SER A 166 18.05 15.43 -15.27
N VAL A 167 17.88 14.83 -14.10
CA VAL A 167 16.82 15.22 -13.14
C VAL A 167 16.90 16.72 -12.83
N ARG A 168 18.13 17.25 -12.67
CA ARG A 168 18.35 18.67 -12.40
C ARG A 168 17.86 19.55 -13.54
N GLU A 169 18.25 19.25 -14.78
CA GLU A 169 17.83 20.02 -15.95
C GLU A 169 16.31 20.01 -16.12
N ALA A 170 15.67 18.87 -15.95
CA ALA A 170 14.23 18.73 -16.05
C ALA A 170 13.48 19.48 -14.92
N LEU A 171 14.00 19.45 -13.70
CA LEU A 171 13.36 20.13 -12.57
C LEU A 171 13.41 21.66 -12.69
N PHE A 172 14.46 22.22 -13.29
CA PHE A 172 14.64 23.66 -13.45
C PHE A 172 14.25 24.21 -14.82
N ALA A 173 13.87 23.35 -15.78
CA ALA A 173 13.34 23.80 -17.06
C ALA A 173 11.94 24.41 -16.94
N ASP A 174 11.57 25.26 -17.88
CA ASP A 174 10.19 25.71 -18.04
C ASP A 174 9.26 24.52 -18.29
N LYS A 175 8.11 24.53 -17.64
CA LYS A 175 7.16 23.42 -17.66
C LYS A 175 5.80 23.84 -18.16
N ARG A 176 5.12 22.91 -18.82
CA ARG A 176 3.70 23.02 -19.15
C ARG A 176 2.93 21.84 -18.52
N THR A 177 1.71 22.06 -18.15
CA THR A 177 0.81 21.01 -17.65
C THR A 177 0.01 20.43 -18.81
N LEU A 178 -0.01 19.10 -18.91
CA LEU A 178 -0.79 18.38 -19.92
C LEU A 178 -1.64 17.31 -19.26
N PRO A 179 -2.82 16.99 -19.81
CA PRO A 179 -3.54 15.77 -19.44
C PRO A 179 -2.65 14.56 -19.72
N ILE A 180 -2.65 13.59 -18.81
CA ILE A 180 -1.78 12.39 -18.92
C ILE A 180 -1.95 11.66 -20.26
N LYS A 181 -3.17 11.53 -20.78
CA LYS A 181 -3.47 10.92 -22.09
C LYS A 181 -2.82 11.64 -23.28
N LYS A 182 -2.35 12.86 -23.10
CA LYS A 182 -1.69 13.69 -24.14
C LYS A 182 -0.20 13.87 -23.87
N SER A 183 0.35 13.21 -22.87
CA SER A 183 1.74 13.39 -22.45
C SER A 183 2.72 12.38 -23.07
N ALA A 184 2.24 11.40 -23.79
CA ALA A 184 3.10 10.44 -24.49
C ALA A 184 4.05 11.15 -25.47
N GLY A 185 5.35 10.83 -25.41
CA GLY A 185 6.42 11.47 -26.19
C GLY A 185 6.98 12.75 -25.56
N GLU A 186 6.42 13.25 -24.46
CA GLU A 186 6.94 14.42 -23.74
C GLU A 186 8.00 13.99 -22.69
N ILE A 187 8.87 14.94 -22.34
CA ILE A 187 9.86 14.74 -21.28
C ILE A 187 9.24 15.17 -19.94
N SER A 188 9.23 14.27 -18.96
CA SER A 188 8.65 14.58 -17.67
C SER A 188 9.42 15.67 -16.93
N GLY A 189 8.70 16.67 -16.44
CA GLY A 189 9.22 17.72 -15.57
C GLY A 189 9.02 17.45 -14.07
N GLY A 190 8.46 16.29 -13.70
CA GLY A 190 8.16 15.92 -12.33
C GLY A 190 8.15 14.41 -12.13
N PHE A 191 7.94 13.98 -10.88
CA PHE A 191 7.71 12.57 -10.56
C PHE A 191 6.24 12.21 -10.77
N VAL A 192 5.97 11.04 -11.35
CA VAL A 192 4.67 10.39 -11.33
C VAL A 192 4.83 9.11 -10.52
N THR A 193 4.25 9.11 -9.33
CA THR A 193 4.45 8.05 -8.34
C THR A 193 3.10 7.49 -7.92
N PRO A 194 2.64 6.39 -8.54
CA PRO A 194 1.45 5.70 -8.08
C PRO A 194 1.65 5.19 -6.65
N TYR A 195 0.62 5.30 -5.83
CA TYR A 195 0.64 4.75 -4.48
C TYR A 195 -0.59 3.87 -4.27
N PRO A 196 -0.41 2.64 -3.82
CA PRO A 196 0.84 1.92 -3.60
C PRO A 196 1.58 1.52 -4.89
N PRO A 197 2.88 1.20 -4.88
CA PRO A 197 3.75 1.07 -3.70
C PRO A 197 4.55 2.34 -3.38
N GLY A 198 4.34 3.46 -4.10
CA GLY A 198 5.13 4.68 -3.91
C GLY A 198 6.47 4.65 -4.65
N ILE A 199 6.61 3.79 -5.65
CA ILE A 199 7.76 3.74 -6.54
C ILE A 199 7.49 4.67 -7.73
N PRO A 200 8.38 5.61 -8.07
CA PRO A 200 8.21 6.45 -9.24
C PRO A 200 8.10 5.61 -10.53
N LEU A 201 7.00 5.75 -11.22
CA LEU A 201 6.80 5.20 -12.56
C LEU A 201 7.54 6.05 -13.61
N ILE A 202 7.55 7.36 -13.40
CA ILE A 202 8.20 8.33 -14.28
C ILE A 202 8.98 9.31 -13.39
N CYS A 203 10.26 9.51 -13.71
CA CYS A 203 11.11 10.49 -13.06
C CYS A 203 11.32 11.74 -13.94
N PRO A 204 11.70 12.89 -13.34
CA PRO A 204 12.05 14.07 -14.14
C PRO A 204 13.18 13.77 -15.12
N GLY A 205 13.01 14.22 -16.35
CA GLY A 205 13.98 14.01 -17.44
C GLY A 205 13.78 12.73 -18.26
N GLU A 206 12.84 11.88 -17.87
CA GLU A 206 12.50 10.67 -18.61
C GLU A 206 11.40 10.93 -19.65
N MET A 207 11.43 10.20 -20.75
CA MET A 207 10.39 10.25 -21.78
C MET A 207 9.15 9.50 -21.30
N ILE A 208 8.00 10.14 -21.35
CA ILE A 208 6.72 9.51 -21.04
C ILE A 208 6.29 8.66 -22.24
N THR A 209 6.15 7.36 -22.05
CA THR A 209 5.67 6.46 -23.10
C THR A 209 4.14 6.35 -23.10
N ALA A 210 3.58 5.84 -24.19
CA ALA A 210 2.15 5.61 -24.30
C ALA A 210 1.64 4.64 -23.22
N ASP A 211 2.36 3.52 -23.00
CA ASP A 211 2.00 2.52 -22.00
C ASP A 211 1.95 3.09 -20.57
N MET A 212 2.89 4.00 -20.25
CA MET A 212 2.89 4.69 -18.95
C MET A 212 1.70 5.63 -18.81
N ALA A 213 1.40 6.39 -19.86
CA ALA A 213 0.24 7.29 -19.87
C ALA A 213 -1.07 6.52 -19.76
N ASP A 214 -1.18 5.36 -20.42
CA ASP A 214 -2.35 4.47 -20.34
C ASP A 214 -2.48 3.84 -18.96
N TYR A 215 -1.35 3.37 -18.37
CA TYR A 215 -1.34 2.82 -17.02
C TYR A 215 -1.82 3.83 -15.98
N VAL A 216 -1.27 5.05 -16.00
CA VAL A 216 -1.67 6.11 -15.08
C VAL A 216 -3.13 6.50 -15.30
N SER A 217 -3.58 6.55 -16.56
CA SER A 217 -4.98 6.87 -16.88
C SER A 217 -5.93 5.82 -16.31
N ALA A 218 -5.59 4.54 -16.44
CA ALA A 218 -6.40 3.45 -15.88
C ALA A 218 -6.48 3.50 -14.35
N LEU A 219 -5.38 3.89 -13.68
CA LEU A 219 -5.41 4.09 -12.21
C LEU A 219 -6.29 5.25 -11.77
N LEU A 220 -6.39 6.32 -12.58
CA LEU A 220 -7.22 7.49 -12.26
C LEU A 220 -8.71 7.25 -12.50
N GLU A 221 -9.09 6.21 -13.26
CA GLU A 221 -10.48 5.82 -13.56
C GLU A 221 -11.04 4.79 -12.56
N CYS A 222 -10.24 4.36 -11.57
CA CYS A 222 -10.61 3.41 -10.52
C CYS A 222 -11.15 4.07 -9.27
#